data_f83dec248bf843958b163f232b769f16
#
_entry.id   f83dec248bf843958b163f232b769f16
#
_cell.length_a   1.000
_cell.length_b   1.000
_cell.length_c   1.000
_cell.angle_alpha   90.00
_cell.angle_beta   90.00
_cell.angle_gamma   90.00
#
_symmetry.space_group_name_H-M   'P 1'
#
loop_
_entity.id
_entity.type
_entity.pdbx_description
1 polymer ?
#
loop_
_entity_poly.entity_id
_entity_poly.type
_entity_poly.pdbx_seq_one_letter_code
_entity_poly.pdbx_strand_id
1 'polypeptide(L)'
;RIIAYTNSRVAQWNNHVRHMIIQDADKSLITRNDLIMSYTTVVNVFNDIIINNSEEYIVKDIVDTIDNDYEFKGFLIKFQAIHGGTITQPLFVIDHYDNYTFQMYYKKLTSLIDDAKKASSSERGSKWKQYFDFKRKYLIASNITNSNGKILFSRDLDYGFAITSHRAQGSTYKNVFVDINDMIYDKYGHPYTNRDEMLRRLYVACSRASNQLVLSYGK
;
A
#
# COMPACT_ATOMS: atom_id res chain seq x y z
N ARG A 1 3.35 6.17 -15.00
CA ARG A 1 3.62 5.14 -13.98
C ARG A 1 5.08 4.77 -13.96
N ILE A 2 5.70 4.62 -12.77
CA ILE A 2 7.02 4.01 -12.62
C ILE A 2 6.84 2.53 -12.33
N ILE A 3 7.60 1.68 -12.99
CA ILE A 3 7.58 0.23 -12.76
C ILE A 3 9.00 -0.22 -12.39
N ALA A 4 9.10 -0.86 -11.23
CA ALA A 4 10.33 -1.43 -10.69
C ALA A 4 10.12 -2.92 -10.37
N TYR A 5 11.14 -3.63 -9.91
CA TYR A 5 11.04 -5.04 -9.55
C TYR A 5 10.87 -5.24 -8.05
N THR A 6 11.72 -4.61 -7.25
CA THR A 6 11.73 -4.82 -5.80
C THR A 6 10.77 -3.87 -5.07
N ASN A 7 10.13 -4.35 -4.00
CA ASN A 7 9.30 -3.50 -3.15
C ASN A 7 10.10 -2.33 -2.52
N SER A 8 11.37 -2.55 -2.22
CA SER A 8 12.25 -1.50 -1.70
C SER A 8 12.43 -0.37 -2.71
N ARG A 9 12.66 -0.71 -3.98
CA ARG A 9 12.83 0.29 -5.03
C ARG A 9 11.52 1.03 -5.35
N VAL A 10 10.41 0.30 -5.34
CA VAL A 10 9.07 0.91 -5.44
C VAL A 10 8.83 1.93 -4.33
N ALA A 11 9.17 1.60 -3.08
CA ALA A 11 9.04 2.53 -1.95
C ALA A 11 9.91 3.78 -2.12
N GLN A 12 11.16 3.63 -2.59
CA GLN A 12 12.05 4.77 -2.89
C GLN A 12 11.46 5.68 -3.96
N TRP A 13 10.97 5.11 -5.07
CA TRP A 13 10.34 5.88 -6.14
C TRP A 13 9.05 6.55 -5.69
N ASN A 14 8.20 5.87 -4.95
CA ASN A 14 6.97 6.43 -4.40
C ASN A 14 7.28 7.65 -3.54
N ASN A 15 8.25 7.53 -2.64
CA ASN A 15 8.68 8.62 -1.76
C ASN A 15 9.25 9.78 -2.57
N HIS A 16 10.15 9.51 -3.51
CA HIS A 16 10.78 10.52 -4.35
C HIS A 16 9.75 11.32 -5.16
N VAL A 17 8.86 10.62 -5.89
CA VAL A 17 7.84 11.26 -6.70
C VAL A 17 6.86 12.05 -5.85
N ARG A 18 6.44 11.50 -4.71
CA ARG A 18 5.54 12.19 -3.79
C ARG A 18 6.11 13.54 -3.36
N HIS A 19 7.37 13.59 -2.94
CA HIS A 19 8.05 14.83 -2.53
C HIS A 19 8.21 15.84 -3.68
N MET A 20 8.26 15.35 -4.93
CA MET A 20 8.36 16.26 -6.08
C MET A 20 7.01 16.90 -6.45
N ILE A 21 5.90 16.22 -6.24
CA ILE A 21 4.60 16.65 -6.80
C ILE A 21 3.53 16.98 -5.75
N ILE A 22 3.70 16.52 -4.51
CA ILE A 22 2.77 16.79 -3.41
C ILE A 22 3.37 17.84 -2.50
N GLN A 23 2.69 18.96 -2.36
CA GLN A 23 3.05 19.99 -1.42
C GLN A 23 2.92 19.45 0.02
N ASP A 24 3.90 19.79 0.88
CA ASP A 24 3.92 19.35 2.28
C ASP A 24 3.97 17.83 2.51
N ALA A 25 4.51 17.07 1.54
CA ALA A 25 4.66 15.62 1.62
C ALA A 25 5.39 15.14 2.89
N ASP A 26 6.30 15.97 3.45
CA ASP A 26 7.05 15.67 4.67
C ASP A 26 6.23 15.84 5.95
N LYS A 27 5.13 16.59 5.91
CA LYS A 27 4.37 16.97 7.11
C LYS A 27 3.32 15.98 7.52
N SER A 28 2.88 15.13 6.59
CA SER A 28 1.79 14.18 6.84
C SER A 28 2.03 12.86 6.11
N LEU A 29 1.58 11.77 6.73
CA LEU A 29 1.59 10.42 6.16
C LEU A 29 0.79 10.36 4.86
N ILE A 30 -0.35 11.03 4.80
CA ILE A 30 -1.23 11.10 3.63
C ILE A 30 -1.71 12.54 3.50
N THR A 31 -1.80 13.04 2.26
CA THR A 31 -2.28 14.38 1.96
C THR A 31 -3.30 14.35 0.82
N ARG A 32 -4.05 15.44 0.67
CA ARG A 32 -4.95 15.60 -0.48
C ARG A 32 -4.16 15.49 -1.80
N ASN A 33 -4.75 14.82 -2.78
CA ASN A 33 -4.18 14.49 -4.09
C ASN A 33 -3.08 13.42 -4.10
N ASP A 34 -2.74 12.81 -2.95
CA ASP A 34 -1.92 11.60 -2.98
C ASP A 34 -2.59 10.54 -3.86
N LEU A 35 -1.77 9.87 -4.66
CA LEU A 35 -2.16 8.68 -5.41
C LEU A 35 -1.90 7.47 -4.54
N ILE A 36 -2.96 6.76 -4.20
CA ILE A 36 -2.93 5.60 -3.30
C ILE A 36 -3.28 4.33 -4.08
N MET A 37 -2.51 3.29 -3.87
CA MET A 37 -2.78 1.92 -4.32
C MET A 37 -3.35 1.12 -3.15
N SER A 38 -4.46 0.43 -3.36
CA SER A 38 -5.00 -0.50 -2.37
C SER A 38 -4.33 -1.88 -2.43
N TYR A 39 -4.12 -2.47 -1.27
CA TYR A 39 -3.56 -3.82 -1.07
C TYR A 39 -4.58 -4.76 -0.42
N THR A 40 -5.77 -4.27 -0.14
CA THR A 40 -6.87 -5.04 0.46
C THR A 40 -8.21 -4.61 -0.12
N THR A 41 -9.22 -5.47 0.00
CA THR A 41 -10.60 -5.07 -0.25
C THR A 41 -11.22 -4.58 1.05
N VAL A 42 -11.78 -3.38 1.04
CA VAL A 42 -12.50 -2.80 2.18
C VAL A 42 -13.98 -2.79 1.85
N VAL A 43 -14.79 -3.33 2.76
CA VAL A 43 -16.25 -3.37 2.65
C VAL A 43 -16.90 -2.62 3.80
N ASN A 44 -18.11 -2.10 3.58
CA ASN A 44 -18.95 -1.49 4.62
C ASN A 44 -19.68 -2.56 5.45
N VAL A 45 -20.50 -2.11 6.38
CA VAL A 45 -21.33 -2.99 7.26
C VAL A 45 -22.37 -3.82 6.48
N PHE A 46 -22.71 -3.42 5.27
CA PHE A 46 -23.64 -4.12 4.38
C PHE A 46 -22.93 -5.04 3.38
N ASN A 47 -21.61 -5.21 3.48
CA ASN A 47 -20.72 -5.93 2.56
C ASN A 47 -20.58 -5.29 1.16
N ASP A 48 -20.96 -4.03 0.99
CA ASP A 48 -20.67 -3.30 -0.26
C ASP A 48 -19.20 -2.94 -0.29
N ILE A 49 -18.57 -3.12 -1.44
CA ILE A 49 -17.16 -2.81 -1.63
C ILE A 49 -16.97 -1.28 -1.68
N ILE A 50 -16.13 -0.76 -0.78
CA ILE A 50 -15.74 0.66 -0.74
C ILE A 50 -14.43 0.86 -1.50
N ILE A 51 -13.47 -0.05 -1.29
CA ILE A 51 -12.17 -0.06 -1.94
C ILE A 51 -11.90 -1.47 -2.46
N ASN A 52 -11.54 -1.59 -3.73
CA ASN A 52 -11.09 -2.83 -4.34
C ASN A 52 -9.59 -3.04 -4.13
N ASN A 53 -9.19 -4.30 -3.93
CA ASN A 53 -7.78 -4.66 -3.94
C ASN A 53 -7.16 -4.39 -5.31
N SER A 54 -5.93 -3.88 -5.31
CA SER A 54 -5.14 -3.56 -6.51
C SER A 54 -5.71 -2.43 -7.38
N GLU A 55 -6.65 -1.66 -6.87
CA GLU A 55 -7.19 -0.48 -7.53
C GLU A 55 -6.47 0.79 -7.02
N GLU A 56 -6.49 1.82 -7.85
CA GLU A 56 -5.81 3.09 -7.61
C GLU A 56 -6.81 4.19 -7.31
N TYR A 57 -6.50 4.98 -6.30
CA TYR A 57 -7.35 6.03 -5.77
C TYR A 57 -6.61 7.34 -5.60
N ILE A 58 -7.32 8.44 -5.72
CA ILE A 58 -6.85 9.78 -5.34
C ILE A 58 -7.52 10.18 -4.03
N VAL A 59 -6.72 10.71 -3.11
CA VAL A 59 -7.21 11.30 -1.87
C VAL A 59 -7.96 12.60 -2.20
N LYS A 60 -9.27 12.63 -1.96
CA LYS A 60 -10.14 13.79 -2.22
C LYS A 60 -10.33 14.67 -1.01
N ASP A 61 -10.45 14.04 0.15
CA ASP A 61 -10.65 14.74 1.41
C ASP A 61 -9.92 14.01 2.52
N ILE A 62 -9.40 14.76 3.49
CA ILE A 62 -8.64 14.22 4.63
C ILE A 62 -8.88 15.12 5.83
N VAL A 63 -9.15 14.51 6.97
CA VAL A 63 -9.34 15.19 8.25
C VAL A 63 -8.58 14.42 9.33
N ASP A 64 -7.72 15.14 10.04
CA ASP A 64 -7.04 14.60 11.23
C ASP A 64 -8.07 14.33 12.31
N THR A 65 -7.98 13.19 12.97
CA THR A 65 -8.95 12.79 14.00
C THR A 65 -8.34 11.82 14.99
N ILE A 66 -9.04 11.63 16.09
CA ILE A 66 -8.74 10.63 17.12
C ILE A 66 -9.93 9.68 17.19
N ASP A 67 -9.66 8.37 17.10
CA ASP A 67 -10.70 7.34 17.26
C ASP A 67 -11.19 7.28 18.70
N ASN A 68 -12.50 7.11 18.87
CA ASN A 68 -13.14 7.11 20.20
C ASN A 68 -12.97 5.78 20.94
N ASP A 69 -12.68 4.66 20.26
CA ASP A 69 -12.62 3.34 20.91
C ASP A 69 -11.26 3.06 21.55
N TYR A 70 -10.18 3.49 20.88
CA TYR A 70 -8.80 3.21 21.29
C TYR A 70 -7.93 4.46 21.38
N GLU A 71 -8.49 5.64 21.14
CA GLU A 71 -7.78 6.91 21.10
C GLU A 71 -6.64 6.94 20.06
N PHE A 72 -6.77 6.14 18.97
CA PHE A 72 -5.81 6.16 17.88
C PHE A 72 -5.86 7.49 17.16
N LYS A 73 -4.73 8.14 17.01
CA LYS A 73 -4.59 9.24 16.08
C LYS A 73 -4.57 8.69 14.65
N GLY A 74 -5.18 9.41 13.74
CA GLY A 74 -5.23 9.02 12.34
C GLY A 74 -6.00 10.01 11.49
N PHE A 75 -6.38 9.53 10.32
CA PHE A 75 -6.99 10.34 9.29
C PHE A 75 -8.31 9.71 8.85
N LEU A 76 -9.38 10.49 8.77
CA LEU A 76 -10.57 10.13 8.02
C LEU A 76 -10.39 10.58 6.58
N ILE A 77 -10.30 9.63 5.67
CA ILE A 77 -9.95 9.87 4.28
C ILE A 77 -11.09 9.44 3.37
N LYS A 78 -11.42 10.30 2.40
CA LYS A 78 -12.30 9.97 1.27
C LYS A 78 -11.47 9.79 0.01
N PHE A 79 -11.72 8.72 -0.69
CA PHE A 79 -11.02 8.33 -1.90
C PHE A 79 -11.93 8.42 -3.13
N GLN A 80 -11.32 8.59 -4.30
CA GLN A 80 -11.99 8.42 -5.58
C GLN A 80 -11.10 7.58 -6.50
N ALA A 81 -11.66 6.55 -7.13
CA ALA A 81 -10.92 5.76 -8.12
C ALA A 81 -10.40 6.64 -9.26
N ILE A 82 -9.20 6.38 -9.77
CA ILE A 82 -8.59 7.22 -10.82
C ILE A 82 -9.37 7.21 -12.14
N HIS A 83 -10.11 6.13 -12.38
CA HIS A 83 -10.96 6.00 -13.58
C HIS A 83 -12.33 6.69 -13.42
N GLY A 84 -12.52 7.45 -12.35
CA GLY A 84 -13.77 8.12 -12.03
C GLY A 84 -14.63 7.32 -11.05
N GLY A 85 -15.86 7.77 -10.85
CA GLY A 85 -16.78 7.16 -9.90
C GLY A 85 -17.10 8.06 -8.72
N THR A 86 -17.91 7.55 -7.81
CA THR A 86 -18.30 8.25 -6.58
C THR A 86 -17.15 8.34 -5.58
N ILE A 87 -17.14 9.42 -4.82
CA ILE A 87 -16.22 9.54 -3.68
C ILE A 87 -16.68 8.57 -2.59
N THR A 88 -15.75 7.83 -2.01
CA THR A 88 -16.05 6.86 -0.95
C THR A 88 -16.61 7.53 0.29
N GLN A 89 -17.27 6.76 1.14
CA GLN A 89 -17.43 7.14 2.54
C GLN A 89 -16.05 7.29 3.22
N PRO A 90 -15.94 8.06 4.32
CA PRO A 90 -14.67 8.20 5.02
C PRO A 90 -14.17 6.86 5.56
N LEU A 91 -12.89 6.58 5.37
CA LEU A 91 -12.19 5.44 5.94
C LEU A 91 -11.12 5.93 6.92
N PHE A 92 -10.96 5.22 8.03
CA PHE A 92 -9.97 5.57 9.04
C PHE A 92 -8.63 4.90 8.73
N VAL A 93 -7.59 5.71 8.57
CA VAL A 93 -6.20 5.28 8.40
C VAL A 93 -5.41 5.74 9.61
N ILE A 94 -4.75 4.83 10.32
CA ILE A 94 -3.99 5.17 11.53
C ILE A 94 -2.73 5.98 11.17
N ASP A 95 -2.38 6.93 12.04
CA ASP A 95 -1.06 7.57 12.01
C ASP A 95 -0.04 6.68 12.73
N HIS A 96 0.65 5.85 11.98
CA HIS A 96 1.66 4.96 12.55
C HIS A 96 2.98 5.67 12.93
N TYR A 97 3.13 6.97 12.64
CA TYR A 97 4.23 7.79 13.16
C TYR A 97 3.94 8.30 14.58
N ASP A 98 2.66 8.36 15.02
CA ASP A 98 2.34 8.58 16.41
C ASP A 98 2.69 7.33 17.24
N ASN A 99 3.65 7.47 18.14
CA ASN A 99 4.19 6.33 18.90
C ASN A 99 3.14 5.63 19.77
N TYR A 100 2.21 6.39 20.38
CA TYR A 100 1.14 5.81 21.19
C TYR A 100 0.21 4.95 20.32
N THR A 101 -0.29 5.53 19.25
CA THR A 101 -1.16 4.83 18.27
C THR A 101 -0.51 3.57 17.73
N PHE A 102 0.77 3.66 17.33
CA PHE A 102 1.52 2.50 16.83
C PHE A 102 1.60 1.39 17.86
N GLN A 103 2.01 1.69 19.11
CA GLN A 103 2.17 0.70 20.18
C GLN A 103 0.83 0.04 20.55
N MET A 104 -0.23 0.83 20.69
CA MET A 104 -1.55 0.32 21.05
C MET A 104 -2.17 -0.50 19.91
N TYR A 105 -2.04 -0.06 18.67
CA TYR A 105 -2.48 -0.82 17.51
C TYR A 105 -1.74 -2.17 17.39
N TYR A 106 -0.40 -2.16 17.54
CA TYR A 106 0.43 -3.36 17.54
C TYR A 106 0.01 -4.36 18.62
N LYS A 107 -0.13 -3.87 19.85
CA LYS A 107 -0.57 -4.66 21.02
C LYS A 107 -1.96 -5.28 20.78
N LYS A 108 -2.90 -4.49 20.26
CA LYS A 108 -4.25 -4.98 19.98
C LYS A 108 -4.28 -6.05 18.89
N LEU A 109 -3.60 -5.81 17.76
CA LEU A 109 -3.52 -6.82 16.69
C LEU A 109 -2.88 -8.12 17.17
N THR A 110 -1.78 -8.03 17.92
CA THR A 110 -1.10 -9.22 18.46
C THR A 110 -2.02 -9.99 19.40
N SER A 111 -2.73 -9.31 20.31
CA SER A 111 -3.72 -9.95 21.17
C SER A 111 -4.81 -10.67 20.38
N LEU A 112 -5.38 -10.04 19.35
CA LEU A 112 -6.43 -10.65 18.53
C LEU A 112 -5.93 -11.90 17.80
N ILE A 113 -4.68 -11.90 17.30
CA ILE A 113 -4.06 -13.06 16.68
C ILE A 113 -3.86 -14.19 17.69
N ASP A 114 -3.37 -13.88 18.88
CA ASP A 114 -3.11 -14.86 19.93
C ASP A 114 -4.40 -15.48 20.42
N ASP A 115 -5.44 -14.68 20.62
CA ASP A 115 -6.78 -15.14 20.98
C ASP A 115 -7.34 -16.11 19.91
N ALA A 116 -7.19 -15.76 18.62
CA ALA A 116 -7.66 -16.61 17.54
C ALA A 116 -6.87 -17.93 17.43
N LYS A 117 -5.55 -17.90 17.69
CA LYS A 117 -4.70 -19.10 17.68
C LYS A 117 -4.98 -20.03 18.84
N LYS A 118 -5.26 -19.49 20.04
CA LYS A 118 -5.55 -20.26 21.26
C LYS A 118 -6.98 -20.75 21.36
N ALA A 119 -7.89 -20.21 20.55
CA ALA A 119 -9.31 -20.52 20.59
C ALA A 119 -9.59 -21.98 20.20
N SER A 120 -10.62 -22.56 20.80
CA SER A 120 -11.18 -23.85 20.42
C SER A 120 -11.66 -23.88 18.97
N SER A 121 -11.84 -25.05 18.38
CA SER A 121 -12.32 -25.18 16.99
C SER A 121 -13.68 -24.48 16.77
N SER A 122 -14.57 -24.49 17.75
CA SER A 122 -15.89 -23.86 17.69
C SER A 122 -15.83 -22.32 17.74
N GLU A 123 -14.85 -21.74 18.43
CA GLU A 123 -14.73 -20.29 18.63
C GLU A 123 -13.76 -19.61 17.65
N ARG A 124 -12.88 -20.40 17.04
CA ARG A 124 -11.78 -19.87 16.19
C ARG A 124 -12.28 -18.96 15.07
N GLY A 125 -13.38 -19.32 14.41
CA GLY A 125 -13.97 -18.50 13.35
C GLY A 125 -14.41 -17.12 13.84
N SER A 126 -15.06 -17.07 15.00
CA SER A 126 -15.49 -15.82 15.64
C SER A 126 -14.30 -14.94 16.03
N LYS A 127 -13.21 -15.54 16.56
CA LYS A 127 -11.99 -14.80 16.92
C LYS A 127 -11.25 -14.24 15.71
N TRP A 128 -11.15 -15.00 14.63
CA TRP A 128 -10.61 -14.49 13.38
C TRP A 128 -11.47 -13.38 12.78
N LYS A 129 -12.81 -13.48 12.89
CA LYS A 129 -13.69 -12.40 12.47
C LYS A 129 -13.38 -11.09 13.20
N GLN A 130 -13.20 -11.13 14.53
CA GLN A 130 -12.82 -9.95 15.32
C GLN A 130 -11.52 -9.31 14.83
N TYR A 131 -10.51 -10.12 14.50
CA TYR A 131 -9.25 -9.65 13.91
C TYR A 131 -9.48 -8.94 12.56
N PHE A 132 -10.24 -9.56 11.66
CA PHE A 132 -10.49 -8.96 10.33
C PHE A 132 -11.39 -7.71 10.42
N ASP A 133 -12.35 -7.69 11.33
CA ASP A 133 -13.19 -6.50 11.57
C ASP A 133 -12.36 -5.32 12.09
N PHE A 134 -11.43 -5.60 13.02
CA PHE A 134 -10.49 -4.60 13.50
C PHE A 134 -9.58 -4.08 12.37
N LYS A 135 -8.99 -4.97 11.56
CA LYS A 135 -8.15 -4.60 10.41
C LYS A 135 -8.90 -3.75 9.39
N ARG A 136 -10.16 -4.07 9.12
CA ARG A 136 -11.01 -3.30 8.19
C ARG A 136 -11.37 -1.91 8.72
N LYS A 137 -11.53 -1.78 10.03
CA LYS A 137 -11.83 -0.50 10.67
C LYS A 137 -10.61 0.42 10.71
N TYR A 138 -9.42 -0.12 10.96
CA TYR A 138 -8.18 0.62 11.17
C TYR A 138 -7.14 0.24 10.12
N LEU A 139 -7.14 0.96 9.00
CA LEU A 139 -6.24 0.70 7.88
C LEU A 139 -4.84 1.22 8.17
N ILE A 140 -3.83 0.57 7.59
CA ILE A 140 -2.43 1.02 7.66
C ILE A 140 -1.90 1.37 6.27
N ALA A 141 -1.22 2.52 6.17
CA ALA A 141 -0.70 3.07 4.92
C ALA A 141 0.73 2.65 4.58
N SER A 142 1.34 1.76 5.37
CA SER A 142 2.64 1.16 5.07
C SER A 142 2.84 -0.14 5.83
N ASN A 143 3.84 -0.93 5.42
CA ASN A 143 4.20 -2.13 6.17
C ASN A 143 4.75 -1.76 7.55
N ILE A 144 4.27 -2.43 8.58
CA ILE A 144 4.86 -2.37 9.91
C ILE A 144 5.94 -3.45 10.00
N THR A 145 7.18 -3.04 10.25
CA THR A 145 8.34 -3.92 10.33
C THR A 145 8.96 -3.90 11.71
N ASN A 146 9.63 -5.00 12.09
CA ASN A 146 10.49 -5.02 13.28
C ASN A 146 11.87 -4.41 12.97
N SER A 147 12.73 -4.32 14.01
CA SER A 147 14.10 -3.80 13.90
C SER A 147 14.97 -4.51 12.86
N ASN A 148 14.65 -5.76 12.53
CA ASN A 148 15.37 -6.57 11.53
C ASN A 148 14.77 -6.44 10.12
N GLY A 149 13.82 -5.52 9.91
CA GLY A 149 13.17 -5.31 8.62
C GLY A 149 12.14 -6.38 8.23
N LYS A 150 11.82 -7.33 9.13
CA LYS A 150 10.77 -8.32 8.87
C LYS A 150 9.40 -7.67 9.02
N ILE A 151 8.55 -7.85 8.01
CA ILE A 151 7.16 -7.37 8.03
C ILE A 151 6.39 -8.12 9.12
N LEU A 152 5.85 -7.37 10.07
CA LEU A 152 4.95 -7.84 11.12
C LEU A 152 3.50 -7.75 10.68
N PHE A 153 3.12 -6.63 10.09
CA PHE A 153 1.82 -6.42 9.49
C PHE A 153 1.95 -5.81 8.11
N SER A 154 1.24 -6.41 7.15
CA SER A 154 1.21 -5.93 5.77
C SER A 154 0.32 -4.69 5.67
N ARG A 155 0.74 -3.76 4.83
CA ARG A 155 0.00 -2.56 4.46
C ARG A 155 -1.36 -2.89 3.84
N ASP A 156 -2.34 -2.06 4.12
CA ASP A 156 -3.64 -2.07 3.45
C ASP A 156 -3.68 -1.08 2.29
N LEU A 157 -2.92 0.01 2.41
CA LEU A 157 -2.76 1.07 1.43
C LEU A 157 -1.27 1.39 1.26
N ASP A 158 -0.88 1.97 0.13
CA ASP A 158 0.45 2.55 -0.09
C ASP A 158 0.38 3.59 -1.22
N TYR A 159 1.43 4.38 -1.40
CA TYR A 159 1.50 5.28 -2.55
C TYR A 159 1.54 4.50 -3.86
N GLY A 160 0.86 5.04 -4.87
CA GLY A 160 0.66 4.39 -6.17
C GLY A 160 1.47 5.00 -7.32
N PHE A 161 2.43 5.90 -7.06
CA PHE A 161 3.24 6.51 -8.14
C PHE A 161 4.16 5.50 -8.82
N ALA A 162 4.69 4.57 -8.05
CA ALA A 162 5.46 3.43 -8.53
C ALA A 162 4.84 2.11 -8.06
N ILE A 163 4.97 1.07 -8.89
CA ILE A 163 4.49 -0.29 -8.60
C ILE A 163 5.48 -1.33 -9.05
N THR A 164 5.34 -2.56 -8.55
CA THR A 164 6.16 -3.68 -9.06
C THR A 164 5.66 -4.15 -10.43
N SER A 165 6.56 -4.75 -11.23
CA SER A 165 6.20 -5.38 -12.51
C SER A 165 5.10 -6.44 -12.35
N HIS A 166 5.09 -7.19 -11.25
CA HIS A 166 4.03 -8.15 -10.95
C HIS A 166 2.66 -7.48 -10.78
N ARG A 167 2.59 -6.33 -10.09
CA ARG A 167 1.33 -5.58 -9.93
C ARG A 167 0.91 -4.85 -11.19
N ALA A 168 1.85 -4.51 -12.06
CA ALA A 168 1.55 -3.90 -13.35
C ALA A 168 0.92 -4.90 -14.35
N GLN A 169 1.00 -6.19 -14.07
CA GLN A 169 0.46 -7.22 -14.96
C GLN A 169 -1.07 -7.06 -15.12
N GLY A 170 -1.53 -7.04 -16.37
CA GLY A 170 -2.94 -6.84 -16.70
C GLY A 170 -3.39 -5.37 -16.81
N SER A 171 -2.58 -4.41 -16.31
CA SER A 171 -2.88 -2.98 -16.42
C SER A 171 -2.22 -2.35 -17.64
N THR A 172 -2.76 -1.21 -18.10
CA THR A 172 -2.19 -0.39 -19.17
C THR A 172 -2.10 1.06 -18.70
N TYR A 173 -0.96 1.69 -18.94
CA TYR A 173 -0.70 3.07 -18.55
C TYR A 173 -0.30 3.90 -19.77
N LYS A 174 -0.73 5.17 -19.83
CA LYS A 174 -0.39 6.07 -20.92
C LYS A 174 1.13 6.19 -21.08
N ASN A 175 1.82 6.52 -19.99
CA ASN A 175 3.28 6.66 -19.97
C ASN A 175 3.85 5.74 -18.89
N VAL A 176 4.90 4.98 -19.25
CA VAL A 176 5.58 4.07 -18.34
C VAL A 176 7.06 4.40 -18.27
N PHE A 177 7.59 4.47 -17.07
CA PHE A 177 9.00 4.62 -16.74
C PHE A 177 9.47 3.32 -16.09
N VAL A 178 10.39 2.62 -16.71
CA VAL A 178 10.91 1.34 -16.19
C VAL A 178 12.29 1.56 -15.59
N ASP A 179 12.44 1.18 -14.32
CA ASP A 179 13.73 1.16 -13.63
C ASP A 179 14.51 -0.08 -14.06
N ILE A 180 15.31 0.06 -15.12
CA ILE A 180 16.08 -1.03 -15.72
C ILE A 180 17.09 -1.61 -14.73
N ASN A 181 17.71 -0.78 -13.91
CA ASN A 181 18.72 -1.26 -12.97
C ASN A 181 18.13 -2.24 -11.95
N ASP A 182 16.99 -1.89 -11.36
CA ASP A 182 16.29 -2.78 -10.41
C ASP A 182 15.73 -4.05 -11.09
N MET A 183 15.44 -3.97 -12.40
CA MET A 183 15.01 -5.14 -13.18
C MET A 183 16.14 -6.13 -13.46
N ILE A 184 17.36 -5.65 -13.64
CA ILE A 184 18.51 -6.46 -14.09
C ILE A 184 19.45 -6.83 -12.94
N TYR A 185 19.66 -5.93 -11.99
CA TYR A 185 20.65 -6.10 -10.94
C TYR A 185 20.04 -6.20 -9.55
N ASP A 186 20.70 -6.97 -8.69
CA ASP A 186 20.37 -7.02 -7.28
C ASP A 186 20.90 -5.77 -6.52
N LYS A 187 20.65 -5.70 -5.21
CA LYS A 187 21.10 -4.60 -4.35
C LYS A 187 22.62 -4.43 -4.24
N TYR A 188 23.39 -5.42 -4.69
CA TYR A 188 24.85 -5.40 -4.70
C TYR A 188 25.42 -5.07 -6.08
N GLY A 189 24.56 -4.89 -7.10
CA GLY A 189 24.96 -4.62 -8.48
C GLY A 189 25.31 -5.86 -9.30
N HIS A 190 24.98 -7.06 -8.81
CA HIS A 190 25.16 -8.29 -9.54
C HIS A 190 23.92 -8.57 -10.41
N PRO A 191 24.10 -9.00 -11.68
CA PRO A 191 22.97 -9.40 -12.51
C PRO A 191 22.22 -10.56 -11.88
N TYR A 192 20.89 -10.53 -11.93
CA TYR A 192 20.08 -11.67 -11.51
C TYR A 192 20.40 -12.92 -12.32
N THR A 193 20.56 -14.05 -11.67
CA THR A 193 20.98 -15.32 -12.29
C THR A 193 19.89 -15.94 -13.16
N ASN A 194 18.62 -15.78 -12.78
CA ASN A 194 17.48 -16.29 -13.55
C ASN A 194 17.14 -15.33 -14.71
N ARG A 195 17.77 -15.56 -15.87
CA ARG A 195 17.57 -14.73 -17.06
C ARG A 195 16.14 -14.78 -17.59
N ASP A 196 15.49 -15.92 -17.56
CA ASP A 196 14.12 -16.07 -18.10
C ASP A 196 13.13 -15.25 -17.27
N GLU A 197 13.26 -15.29 -15.95
CA GLU A 197 12.43 -14.46 -15.07
C GLU A 197 12.73 -12.97 -15.27
N MET A 198 14.00 -12.61 -15.41
CA MET A 198 14.42 -11.23 -15.70
C MET A 198 13.80 -10.72 -17.02
N LEU A 199 13.84 -11.50 -18.07
CA LEU A 199 13.24 -11.14 -19.36
C LEU A 199 11.71 -11.05 -19.29
N ARG A 200 11.06 -11.98 -18.58
CA ARG A 200 9.60 -11.93 -18.36
C ARG A 200 9.16 -10.66 -17.63
N ARG A 201 9.83 -10.27 -16.55
CA ARG A 201 9.49 -9.03 -15.82
C ARG A 201 9.77 -7.76 -16.62
N LEU A 202 10.84 -7.74 -17.42
CA LEU A 202 11.12 -6.65 -18.38
C LEU A 202 10.01 -6.56 -19.44
N TYR A 203 9.65 -7.69 -20.04
CA TYR A 203 8.55 -7.75 -21.00
C TYR A 203 7.24 -7.23 -20.38
N VAL A 204 6.89 -7.71 -19.19
CA VAL A 204 5.69 -7.24 -18.49
C VAL A 204 5.76 -5.73 -18.28
N ALA A 205 6.84 -5.20 -17.76
CA ALA A 205 6.99 -3.77 -17.48
C ALA A 205 6.88 -2.92 -18.75
N CYS A 206 7.62 -3.29 -19.81
CA CYS A 206 7.68 -2.52 -21.07
C CYS A 206 6.36 -2.58 -21.85
N SER A 207 5.65 -3.72 -21.80
CA SER A 207 4.38 -3.89 -22.51
C SER A 207 3.20 -3.17 -21.88
N ARG A 208 3.39 -2.46 -20.76
CA ARG A 208 2.32 -1.69 -20.08
C ARG A 208 2.08 -0.31 -20.67
N ALA A 209 2.99 0.21 -21.47
CA ALA A 209 2.87 1.55 -22.07
C ALA A 209 1.94 1.53 -23.28
N SER A 210 0.94 2.45 -23.31
CA SER A 210 0.09 2.66 -24.49
C SER A 210 0.54 3.84 -25.35
N ASN A 211 1.35 4.76 -24.79
CA ASN A 211 1.81 5.95 -25.51
C ASN A 211 3.33 6.11 -25.46
N GLN A 212 3.92 6.17 -24.27
CA GLN A 212 5.34 6.41 -24.10
C GLN A 212 5.97 5.41 -23.13
N LEU A 213 7.09 4.82 -23.56
CA LEU A 213 7.96 4.01 -22.72
C LEU A 213 9.28 4.73 -22.52
N VAL A 214 9.66 4.94 -21.27
CA VAL A 214 10.95 5.50 -20.87
C VAL A 214 11.71 4.46 -20.06
N LEU A 215 12.93 4.16 -20.48
CA LEU A 215 13.82 3.25 -19.78
C LEU A 215 14.81 4.07 -18.96
N SER A 216 14.70 4.01 -17.63
CA SER A 216 15.65 4.67 -16.73
C SER A 216 16.86 3.76 -16.51
N TYR A 217 17.98 4.20 -17.07
CA TYR A 217 19.26 3.51 -16.95
C TYR A 217 20.24 4.46 -16.25
N GLY A 218 20.47 4.24 -14.96
CA GLY A 218 21.44 5.00 -14.18
C GLY A 218 22.68 4.16 -13.88
N LYS A 219 23.84 4.81 -13.80
CA LYS A 219 25.05 4.22 -13.21
C LYS A 219 24.97 4.25 -11.71
#